data_f2296688e377955bfbcb5793d489bd65
#
_entry.id   f2296688e377955bfbcb5793d489bd65
#
_cell.length_a   1.000
_cell.length_b   1.000
_cell.length_c   1.000
_cell.angle_alpha   90.00
_cell.angle_beta   90.00
_cell.angle_gamma   90.00
#
_symmetry.space_group_name_H-M   'P 1'
#
loop_
_entity.id
_entity.type
_entity.pdbx_description
1 polymer ?
#
loop_
_entity_poly.entity_id
_entity_poly.type
_entity_poly.pdbx_seq_one_letter_code
_entity_poly.pdbx_strand_id
1 'polypeptide(L)'
;MKLGLILKEIRKKQGLTCVWVSEQSNISRQALNRIEKGEDNMNLNTFFNLCSTLKISPIDLLKIKEKELESPENLKISDEIKKILPVKGKKNKWI
;
A
#
# COMPACT_ATOMS: atom_id res chain seq x y z
N MET A 1 -8.16 2.83 -9.68
CA MET A 1 -6.96 2.03 -9.40
C MET A 1 -7.21 1.06 -8.27
N LYS A 2 -6.83 -0.20 -8.42
CA LYS A 2 -7.03 -1.19 -7.37
C LYS A 2 -6.08 -0.95 -6.20
N LEU A 3 -6.49 -1.37 -5.01
CA LEU A 3 -5.67 -1.20 -3.80
C LEU A 3 -4.28 -1.80 -3.94
N GLY A 4 -4.17 -2.94 -4.62
CA GLY A 4 -2.86 -3.56 -4.82
C GLY A 4 -1.90 -2.71 -5.63
N LEU A 5 -2.40 -1.98 -6.60
CA LEU A 5 -1.59 -1.06 -7.40
C LEU A 5 -1.11 0.12 -6.56
N ILE A 6 -1.96 0.61 -5.65
CA ILE A 6 -1.58 1.68 -4.73
C ILE A 6 -0.50 1.19 -3.77
N LEU A 7 -0.65 -0.04 -3.26
CA LEU A 7 0.35 -0.64 -2.38
C LEU A 7 1.71 -0.80 -3.10
N LYS A 8 1.68 -1.16 -4.38
CA LYS A 8 2.90 -1.26 -5.18
C LYS A 8 3.63 0.09 -5.25
N GLU A 9 2.88 1.16 -5.50
CA GLU A 9 3.46 2.50 -5.56
C GLU A 9 4.06 2.91 -4.21
N ILE A 10 3.37 2.58 -3.11
CA ILE A 10 3.87 2.84 -1.76
C ILE A 10 5.18 2.09 -1.51
N ARG A 11 5.22 0.81 -1.89
CA ARG A 11 6.43 -0.01 -1.76
C ARG A 11 7.60 0.61 -2.52
N LYS A 12 7.36 0.98 -3.78
CA LYS A 12 8.40 1.57 -4.64
C LYS A 12 8.92 2.89 -4.09
N LYS A 13 8.02 3.74 -3.60
CA LYS A 13 8.41 5.03 -3.04
C LYS A 13 9.27 4.88 -1.79
N GLN A 14 9.14 3.78 -1.08
CA GLN A 14 9.98 3.49 0.08
C GLN A 14 11.25 2.73 -0.29
N GLY A 15 11.42 2.37 -1.56
CA GLY A 15 12.61 1.64 -2.01
C GLY A 15 12.66 0.19 -1.54
N LEU A 16 11.51 -0.41 -1.25
CA LEU A 16 11.44 -1.77 -0.73
C LEU A 16 11.28 -2.78 -1.86
N THR A 17 11.92 -3.93 -1.71
CA THR A 17 11.82 -5.01 -2.71
C THR A 17 10.60 -5.88 -2.46
N CYS A 18 10.12 -6.54 -3.53
CA CYS A 18 9.04 -7.52 -3.40
C CYS A 18 9.44 -8.66 -2.47
N VAL A 19 10.68 -9.11 -2.55
CA VAL A 19 11.18 -10.19 -1.69
C VAL A 19 11.02 -9.81 -0.22
N TRP A 20 11.54 -8.64 0.14
CA TRP A 20 11.48 -8.18 1.54
C TRP A 20 10.05 -8.02 2.02
N VAL A 21 9.21 -7.37 1.22
CA VAL A 21 7.81 -7.12 1.60
C VAL A 21 7.04 -8.43 1.74
N SER A 22 7.22 -9.37 0.81
CA SER A 22 6.52 -10.66 0.90
C SER A 22 6.93 -11.44 2.14
N GLU A 23 8.20 -11.44 2.47
CA GLU A 23 8.70 -12.11 3.67
C GLU A 23 8.15 -11.48 4.95
N GLN A 24 8.21 -10.16 5.05
CA GLN A 24 7.71 -9.45 6.24
C GLN A 24 6.21 -9.56 6.39
N SER A 25 5.48 -9.64 5.28
CA SER A 25 4.01 -9.74 5.30
C SER A 25 3.51 -11.18 5.37
N ASN A 26 4.43 -12.15 5.36
CA ASN A 26 4.12 -13.56 5.43
C ASN A 26 3.19 -14.03 4.30
N ILE A 27 3.47 -13.57 3.08
CA ILE A 27 2.78 -14.02 1.87
C ILE A 27 3.82 -14.45 0.84
N SER A 28 3.42 -15.25 -0.13
CA SER A 28 4.35 -15.65 -1.20
C SER A 28 4.62 -14.49 -2.14
N ARG A 29 5.78 -14.55 -2.81
CA ARG A 29 6.12 -13.55 -3.83
C ARG A 29 5.12 -13.56 -4.98
N GLN A 30 4.65 -14.75 -5.36
CA GLN A 30 3.64 -14.86 -6.41
C GLN A 30 2.35 -14.19 -6.02
N ALA A 31 1.91 -14.37 -4.75
CA ALA A 31 0.71 -13.72 -4.25
C ALA A 31 0.87 -12.20 -4.27
N LEU A 32 2.00 -11.70 -3.80
CA LEU A 32 2.27 -10.27 -3.81
C LEU A 32 2.28 -9.71 -5.23
N ASN A 33 2.92 -10.41 -6.16
CA ASN A 33 2.96 -9.98 -7.56
C ASN A 33 1.56 -9.86 -8.15
N ARG A 34 0.69 -10.82 -7.88
CA ARG A 34 -0.69 -10.79 -8.38
C ARG A 34 -1.48 -9.62 -7.80
N ILE A 35 -1.31 -9.40 -6.50
CA ILE A 35 -1.94 -8.26 -5.82
C ILE A 35 -1.47 -6.96 -6.45
N GLU A 36 -0.18 -6.81 -6.65
CA GLU A 36 0.42 -5.57 -7.19
C GLU A 36 0.06 -5.33 -8.66
N LYS A 37 -0.29 -6.37 -9.38
CA LYS A 37 -0.78 -6.23 -10.77
C LYS A 37 -2.28 -5.97 -10.83
N GLY A 38 -2.97 -6.07 -9.69
CA GLY A 38 -4.42 -5.93 -9.65
C GLY A 38 -5.16 -7.17 -10.15
N GLU A 39 -4.48 -8.30 -10.28
CA GLU A 39 -5.09 -9.55 -10.76
C GLU A 39 -5.88 -10.26 -9.66
N ASP A 40 -5.40 -10.21 -8.42
CA ASP A 40 -6.06 -10.86 -7.29
C ASP A 40 -6.57 -9.82 -6.30
N ASN A 41 -7.72 -10.13 -5.70
CA ASN A 41 -8.20 -9.40 -4.55
C ASN A 41 -7.55 -9.98 -3.30
N MET A 42 -7.04 -9.12 -2.44
CA MET A 42 -6.49 -9.57 -1.18
C MET A 42 -7.57 -9.61 -0.12
N ASN A 43 -7.47 -10.55 0.82
CA ASN A 43 -8.37 -10.56 1.96
C ASN A 43 -7.94 -9.50 2.98
N LEU A 44 -8.76 -9.30 3.99
CA LEU A 44 -8.53 -8.24 4.96
C LEU A 44 -7.25 -8.46 5.77
N ASN A 45 -6.95 -9.71 6.14
CA ASN A 45 -5.73 -10.02 6.87
C ASN A 45 -4.49 -9.67 6.06
N THR A 46 -4.47 -10.02 4.77
CA THR A 46 -3.36 -9.70 3.88
C THR A 46 -3.21 -8.19 3.74
N PHE A 47 -4.33 -7.47 3.60
CA PHE A 47 -4.31 -6.02 3.50
C PHE A 47 -3.67 -5.39 4.75
N PHE A 48 -4.10 -5.81 5.94
CA PHE A 48 -3.54 -5.28 7.18
C PHE A 48 -2.05 -5.65 7.33
N ASN A 49 -1.67 -6.86 6.95
CA ASN A 49 -0.26 -7.27 7.03
C ASN A 49 0.62 -6.42 6.11
N LEU A 50 0.13 -6.14 4.89
CA LEU A 50 0.87 -5.29 3.96
C LEU A 50 0.98 -3.86 4.47
N CYS A 51 -0.10 -3.31 5.00
CA CYS A 51 -0.08 -1.96 5.58
C CYS A 51 0.91 -1.88 6.74
N SER A 52 0.91 -2.87 7.61
CA SER A 52 1.85 -2.94 8.72
C SER A 52 3.30 -3.00 8.24
N THR A 53 3.57 -3.84 7.25
CA THR A 53 4.91 -3.98 6.68
C THR A 53 5.39 -2.68 6.05
N LEU A 54 4.50 -1.98 5.35
CA LEU A 54 4.82 -0.72 4.68
C LEU A 54 4.75 0.48 5.63
N LYS A 55 4.33 0.25 6.86
CA LYS A 55 4.22 1.28 7.91
C LYS A 55 3.29 2.42 7.54
N ILE A 56 2.15 2.06 6.98
CA ILE A 56 1.08 3.01 6.64
C ILE A 56 -0.20 2.60 7.35
N SER A 57 -1.05 3.59 7.64
CA SER A 57 -2.35 3.32 8.24
C SER A 57 -3.31 2.77 7.19
N PRO A 58 -3.99 1.65 7.46
CA PRO A 58 -5.02 1.16 6.55
C PRO A 58 -6.12 2.19 6.27
N ILE A 59 -6.47 2.99 7.28
CA ILE A 59 -7.49 4.02 7.13
C ILE A 59 -7.05 5.08 6.13
N ASP A 60 -5.80 5.52 6.21
CA ASP A 60 -5.26 6.51 5.28
C ASP A 60 -5.32 5.99 3.84
N LEU A 61 -4.98 4.72 3.64
CA LEU A 61 -5.02 4.11 2.32
C LEU A 61 -6.45 4.02 1.79
N LEU A 62 -7.39 3.65 2.66
CA LEU A 62 -8.80 3.57 2.27
C LEU A 62 -9.36 4.95 1.95
N LYS A 63 -8.90 6.00 2.63
CA LYS A 63 -9.31 7.38 2.31
C LYS A 63 -8.85 7.80 0.92
N ILE A 64 -7.65 7.39 0.51
CA ILE A 64 -7.18 7.65 -0.85
C ILE A 64 -8.09 6.96 -1.85
N LYS A 65 -8.46 5.72 -1.59
CA LYS A 65 -9.36 4.96 -2.46
C LYS A 65 -10.72 5.63 -2.55
N GLU A 66 -11.24 6.12 -1.43
CA GLU A 66 -12.52 6.84 -1.40
C GLU A 66 -12.46 8.09 -2.26
N LYS A 67 -11.39 8.88 -2.15
CA LYS A 67 -11.21 10.08 -2.98
C LYS A 67 -11.19 9.74 -4.46
N GLU A 68 -10.55 8.65 -4.82
CA GLU A 68 -10.49 8.20 -6.21
C GLU A 68 -11.89 7.88 -6.75
N LEU A 69 -12.73 7.24 -5.93
CA LEU A 69 -14.09 6.90 -6.33
C LEU A 69 -14.97 8.14 -6.49
N GLU A 70 -14.72 9.19 -5.69
CA GLU A 70 -15.51 10.42 -5.72
C GLU A 70 -15.09 11.38 -6.83
N SER A 71 -13.79 11.53 -7.06
CA SER A 71 -13.26 12.52 -8.00
C SER A 71 -12.02 12.00 -8.72
N PRO A 72 -12.15 10.96 -9.54
CA PRO A 72 -10.99 10.32 -10.16
C PRO A 72 -10.19 11.25 -11.07
N GLU A 73 -10.84 12.17 -11.77
CA GLU A 73 -10.17 13.05 -12.72
C GLU A 73 -9.33 14.15 -12.07
N ASN A 74 -9.60 14.46 -10.80
CA ASN A 74 -8.88 15.49 -10.06
C ASN A 74 -7.85 14.92 -9.09
N LEU A 75 -7.80 13.61 -8.94
CA LEU A 75 -6.96 12.97 -7.95
C LEU A 75 -5.60 12.60 -8.54
N LYS A 76 -4.55 13.00 -7.84
CA LYS A 76 -3.18 12.56 -8.14
C LYS A 76 -2.76 11.59 -7.06
N ILE A 77 -2.84 10.30 -7.37
CA ILE A 77 -2.54 9.22 -6.41
C ILE A 77 -1.13 9.38 -5.84
N SER A 78 -0.16 9.72 -6.68
CA SER A 78 1.22 9.88 -6.22
C SER A 78 1.34 10.93 -5.11
N ASP A 79 0.63 12.06 -5.26
CA ASP A 79 0.66 13.11 -4.25
C ASP A 79 -0.02 12.69 -2.95
N GLU A 80 -1.14 11.95 -3.07
CA GLU A 80 -1.84 11.44 -1.89
C GLU A 80 -1.00 10.42 -1.13
N ILE A 81 -0.29 9.56 -1.85
CA ILE A 81 0.61 8.59 -1.24
C ILE A 81 1.72 9.28 -0.46
N LYS A 82 2.29 10.35 -1.00
CA LYS A 82 3.36 11.11 -0.30
C LYS A 82 2.92 11.61 1.06
N LYS A 83 1.64 11.95 1.21
CA LYS A 83 1.11 12.47 2.48
C LYS A 83 1.04 11.41 3.57
N ILE A 84 0.94 10.14 3.20
CA ILE A 84 0.77 9.06 4.17
C ILE A 84 2.02 8.21 4.38
N LEU A 85 3.08 8.45 3.61
CA LEU A 85 4.32 7.70 3.76
C LEU A 85 4.95 7.97 5.12
N PRO A 86 5.59 6.96 5.74
CA PRO A 86 6.27 7.17 7.01
C PRO A 86 7.43 8.15 6.86
N VAL A 87 7.63 8.97 7.89
CA VAL A 87 8.74 9.92 7.90
C VAL A 87 10.02 9.16 8.20
N LYS A 88 11.02 9.36 7.36
CA LYS A 88 12.29 8.67 7.47
C LYS A 88 12.96 9.00 8.81
N GLY A 89 13.36 7.96 9.53
CA GLY A 89 14.04 8.13 10.81
C GLY A 89 13.13 8.33 12.02
N LYS A 90 11.81 8.37 11.84
CA LYS A 90 10.85 8.50 12.93
C LYS A 90 9.97 7.27 13.01
N LYS A 91 9.55 6.96 14.25
CA LYS A 91 8.58 5.88 14.44
C LYS A 91 7.23 6.29 13.87
N ASN A 92 6.60 5.37 13.19
CA ASN A 92 5.23 5.57 12.74
C ASN A 92 4.29 5.39 13.94
N LYS A 93 3.43 6.37 14.17
CA LYS A 93 2.51 6.36 15.33
C LYS A 93 1.54 5.19 15.31
N TRP A 94 1.27 4.67 14.17
CA TRP A 94 0.30 3.62 14.00
C TRP A 94 0.87 2.23 14.39
N ILE A 95 2.16 2.12 14.51
CA ILE A 95 2.83 0.95 15.03
C ILE A 95 3.03 1.10 16.52
#